data_713bb0009c72db95e9872c173f9013ab
#
_entry.id   713bb0009c72db95e9872c173f9013ab
#
_cell.length_a   1.000
_cell.length_b   1.000
_cell.length_c   1.000
_cell.angle_alpha   90.00
_cell.angle_beta   90.00
_cell.angle_gamma   90.00
#
_symmetry.space_group_name_H-M   'P 1'
#
loop_
_entity.id
_entity.type
_entity.pdbx_description
1 polymer ?
#
loop_
_entity_poly.entity_id
_entity_poly.type
_entity_poly.pdbx_seq_one_letter_code
_entity_poly.pdbx_strand_id
1 'polypeptide(L)'
;MRALPPLNDSCRLEHQVAEILTTQEIHGWTFNEQKSLELESSLRSEMDETQEILRGQFPFVAGSLFTPKRDNATQGYREGCEIQRIKEFNPTSRDHIAWILKTHFKVKLSKTTTTGKPIIDEITLTEIDIPFSL
;
A
#
# COMPACT_ATOMS: atom_id res chain seq x y z
N MET A 1 0.34 0.51 63.87
CA MET A 1 0.63 0.15 62.46
C MET A 1 -0.03 -1.19 62.18
N ARG A 2 -0.97 -1.26 61.21
CA ARG A 2 -1.63 -2.50 60.84
C ARG A 2 -0.73 -3.21 59.82
N ALA A 3 -0.25 -4.41 60.15
CA ALA A 3 0.54 -5.19 59.19
C ALA A 3 -0.29 -5.51 57.95
N LEU A 4 0.28 -5.30 56.77
CA LEU A 4 -0.34 -5.69 55.51
C LEU A 4 -0.45 -7.23 55.45
N PRO A 5 -1.56 -7.77 54.93
CA PRO A 5 -1.70 -9.22 54.75
C PRO A 5 -0.59 -9.76 53.85
N PRO A 6 -0.15 -11.00 54.03
CA PRO A 6 0.84 -11.62 53.16
C PRO A 6 0.27 -11.69 51.73
N LEU A 7 1.10 -11.34 50.71
CA LEU A 7 0.76 -11.46 49.32
C LEU A 7 0.45 -12.94 48.99
N ASN A 8 -0.63 -13.17 48.30
CA ASN A 8 -0.94 -14.51 47.80
C ASN A 8 0.03 -14.91 46.66
N ASP A 9 0.11 -16.18 46.31
CA ASP A 9 1.08 -16.67 45.31
C ASP A 9 0.89 -16.03 43.94
N SER A 10 -0.34 -15.67 43.58
CA SER A 10 -0.63 -14.97 42.32
C SER A 10 0.00 -13.58 42.29
N CYS A 11 -0.13 -12.79 43.36
CA CYS A 11 0.50 -11.47 43.45
C CYS A 11 2.02 -11.57 43.42
N ARG A 12 2.59 -12.62 44.03
CA ARG A 12 4.05 -12.83 44.02
C ARG A 12 4.53 -13.14 42.61
N LEU A 13 3.79 -13.96 41.88
CA LEU A 13 4.08 -14.30 40.47
C LEU A 13 4.01 -13.04 39.58
N GLU A 14 2.96 -12.24 39.72
CA GLU A 14 2.82 -11.00 38.96
C GLU A 14 3.97 -10.02 39.22
N HIS A 15 4.40 -9.89 40.49
CA HIS A 15 5.55 -9.05 40.79
C HIS A 15 6.85 -9.56 40.17
N GLN A 16 7.09 -10.85 40.19
CA GLN A 16 8.25 -11.46 39.53
C GLN A 16 8.24 -11.27 38.03
N VAL A 17 7.08 -11.45 37.38
CA VAL A 17 6.91 -11.19 35.95
C VAL A 17 7.13 -9.72 35.62
N ALA A 18 6.59 -8.81 36.43
CA ALA A 18 6.79 -7.37 36.25
C ALA A 18 8.29 -6.96 36.34
N GLU A 19 9.02 -7.57 37.24
CA GLU A 19 10.47 -7.33 37.40
C GLU A 19 11.24 -7.81 36.16
N ILE A 20 10.89 -9.01 35.62
CA ILE A 20 11.49 -9.53 34.39
C ILE A 20 11.17 -8.63 33.20
N LEU A 21 9.90 -8.23 33.04
CA LEU A 21 9.48 -7.35 31.95
C LEU A 21 10.18 -5.99 32.03
N THR A 22 10.26 -5.39 33.21
CA THR A 22 10.99 -4.13 33.42
C THR A 22 12.47 -4.27 33.03
N THR A 23 13.09 -5.37 33.41
CA THR A 23 14.48 -5.64 33.02
C THR A 23 14.64 -5.78 31.49
N GLN A 24 13.71 -6.45 30.84
CA GLN A 24 13.69 -6.56 29.38
C GLN A 24 13.48 -5.20 28.69
N GLU A 25 12.58 -4.38 29.20
CA GLU A 25 12.34 -3.03 28.69
C GLU A 25 13.57 -2.12 28.81
N ILE A 26 14.28 -2.19 29.94
CA ILE A 26 15.50 -1.41 30.18
C ILE A 26 16.63 -1.85 29.26
N HIS A 27 16.83 -3.15 29.11
CA HIS A 27 17.89 -3.69 28.24
C HIS A 27 17.57 -3.58 26.75
N GLY A 28 16.29 -3.58 26.39
CA GLY A 28 15.84 -3.53 25.02
C GLY A 28 16.27 -4.77 24.21
N TRP A 29 16.21 -4.64 22.90
CA TRP A 29 16.59 -5.67 21.94
C TRP A 29 17.78 -5.19 21.12
N THR A 30 18.76 -6.06 20.91
CA THR A 30 19.86 -5.74 20.01
C THR A 30 19.35 -5.70 18.57
N PHE A 31 19.35 -4.52 17.96
CA PHE A 31 18.98 -4.34 16.56
C PHE A 31 20.24 -4.31 15.69
N ASN A 32 20.27 -5.09 14.64
CA ASN A 32 21.39 -5.09 13.68
C ASN A 32 21.11 -4.07 12.57
N GLU A 33 21.58 -2.84 12.78
CA GLU A 33 21.40 -1.71 11.87
C GLU A 33 21.98 -2.01 10.48
N GLN A 34 23.15 -2.64 10.42
CA GLN A 34 23.80 -2.93 9.15
C GLN A 34 23.00 -3.89 8.29
N LYS A 35 22.51 -4.99 8.86
CA LYS A 35 21.64 -5.93 8.14
C LYS A 35 20.33 -5.30 7.71
N SER A 36 19.80 -4.39 8.52
CA SER A 36 18.57 -3.64 8.17
C SER A 36 18.79 -2.74 6.97
N LEU A 37 19.91 -2.02 6.91
CA LEU A 37 20.27 -1.16 5.78
C LEU A 37 20.55 -1.98 4.50
N GLU A 38 21.21 -3.11 4.62
CA GLU A 38 21.45 -4.03 3.50
C GLU A 38 20.12 -4.55 2.94
N LEU A 39 19.21 -4.98 3.80
CA LEU A 39 17.88 -5.45 3.40
C LEU A 39 17.04 -4.32 2.78
N GLU A 40 17.05 -3.13 3.37
CA GLU A 40 16.36 -1.97 2.82
C GLU A 40 16.88 -1.62 1.42
N SER A 41 18.19 -1.61 1.24
CA SER A 41 18.81 -1.33 -0.05
C SER A 41 18.42 -2.37 -1.12
N SER A 42 18.43 -3.65 -0.76
CA SER A 42 18.01 -4.73 -1.66
C SER A 42 16.55 -4.60 -2.07
N LEU A 43 15.67 -4.40 -1.08
CA LEU A 43 14.23 -4.26 -1.34
C LEU A 43 13.90 -3.01 -2.17
N ARG A 44 14.60 -1.89 -1.93
CA ARG A 44 14.42 -0.68 -2.75
C ARG A 44 14.83 -0.92 -4.19
N SER A 45 15.97 -1.59 -4.41
CA SER A 45 16.44 -1.93 -5.77
C SER A 45 15.43 -2.80 -6.51
N GLU A 46 14.91 -3.85 -5.86
CA GLU A 46 13.89 -4.72 -6.45
C GLU A 46 12.57 -3.98 -6.75
N MET A 47 12.17 -3.08 -5.85
CA MET A 47 10.99 -2.23 -6.07
C MET A 47 11.17 -1.30 -7.25
N ASP A 48 12.32 -0.64 -7.35
CA ASP A 48 12.60 0.32 -8.43
C ASP A 48 12.66 -0.39 -9.78
N GLU A 49 13.33 -1.54 -9.86
CA GLU A 49 13.38 -2.37 -11.07
C GLU A 49 11.97 -2.81 -11.51
N THR A 50 11.17 -3.31 -10.57
CA THR A 50 9.79 -3.72 -10.86
C THR A 50 8.94 -2.53 -11.33
N GLN A 51 9.10 -1.37 -10.72
CA GLN A 51 8.39 -0.15 -11.14
C GLN A 51 8.78 0.31 -12.53
N GLU A 52 10.06 0.23 -12.88
CA GLU A 52 10.55 0.59 -14.22
C GLU A 52 9.98 -0.36 -15.28
N ILE A 53 9.98 -1.65 -15.05
CA ILE A 53 9.36 -2.64 -15.95
C ILE A 53 7.87 -2.30 -16.15
N LEU A 54 7.14 -2.06 -15.08
CA LEU A 54 5.71 -1.75 -15.15
C LEU A 54 5.44 -0.42 -15.87
N ARG A 55 6.24 0.61 -15.64
CA ARG A 55 6.13 1.90 -16.35
C ARG A 55 6.48 1.77 -17.83
N GLY A 56 7.44 0.91 -18.16
CA GLY A 56 7.78 0.61 -19.54
C GLY A 56 6.63 -0.05 -20.31
N GLN A 57 5.89 -0.94 -19.65
CA GLN A 57 4.73 -1.60 -20.24
C GLN A 57 3.46 -0.73 -20.24
N PHE A 58 3.25 0.04 -19.17
CA PHE A 58 2.05 0.86 -18.97
C PHE A 58 2.43 2.30 -18.63
N PRO A 59 2.88 3.10 -19.59
CA PRO A 59 3.37 4.45 -19.28
C PRO A 59 2.26 5.39 -18.79
N PHE A 60 1.03 5.20 -19.26
CA PHE A 60 -0.09 6.09 -18.98
C PHE A 60 -1.37 5.36 -18.62
N VAL A 61 -2.19 6.04 -17.82
CA VAL A 61 -3.56 5.62 -17.48
C VAL A 61 -4.54 6.75 -17.75
N ALA A 62 -5.78 6.39 -18.04
CA ALA A 62 -6.83 7.38 -18.17
C ALA A 62 -7.17 7.98 -16.81
N GLY A 63 -7.10 9.30 -16.72
CA GLY A 63 -7.53 10.04 -15.55
C GLY A 63 -9.04 10.32 -15.56
N SER A 64 -9.47 11.35 -14.85
CA SER A 64 -10.86 11.78 -14.84
C SER A 64 -11.25 12.50 -16.13
N LEU A 65 -12.51 12.34 -16.55
CA LEU A 65 -13.12 13.19 -17.55
C LEU A 65 -13.21 14.62 -17.01
N PHE A 66 -12.88 15.56 -17.86
CA PHE A 66 -12.92 16.98 -17.54
C PHE A 66 -13.70 17.74 -18.63
N THR A 67 -14.72 18.46 -18.21
CA THR A 67 -15.51 19.31 -19.11
C THR A 67 -15.17 20.77 -18.79
N PRO A 68 -14.47 21.49 -19.69
CA PRO A 68 -14.16 22.90 -19.50
C PRO A 68 -15.43 23.74 -19.45
N LYS A 69 -15.47 24.70 -18.53
CA LYS A 69 -16.56 25.65 -18.39
C LYS A 69 -16.34 26.94 -19.23
N ARG A 70 -15.22 27.05 -19.89
CA ARG A 70 -14.83 28.19 -20.74
C ARG A 70 -13.82 27.72 -21.79
N ASP A 71 -13.79 28.41 -22.91
CA ASP A 71 -12.75 28.23 -23.91
C ASP A 71 -11.37 28.64 -23.35
N ASN A 72 -10.35 27.84 -23.62
CA ASN A 72 -8.97 28.14 -23.27
C ASN A 72 -8.08 27.84 -24.48
N ALA A 73 -7.78 28.89 -25.26
CA ALA A 73 -6.98 28.80 -26.47
C ALA A 73 -5.53 28.32 -26.18
N THR A 74 -4.97 28.70 -25.04
CA THR A 74 -3.59 28.32 -24.64
C THR A 74 -3.46 26.83 -24.39
N GLN A 75 -4.51 26.20 -23.87
CA GLN A 75 -4.54 24.74 -23.59
C GLN A 75 -5.35 23.96 -24.63
N GLY A 76 -5.89 24.62 -25.64
CA GLY A 76 -6.72 24.00 -26.67
C GLY A 76 -8.06 23.48 -26.21
N TYR A 77 -8.58 23.95 -25.06
CA TYR A 77 -9.87 23.51 -24.52
C TYR A 77 -11.02 24.31 -25.13
N ARG A 78 -12.09 23.62 -25.50
CA ARG A 78 -13.37 24.21 -25.89
C ARG A 78 -14.40 23.98 -24.79
N GLU A 79 -15.24 24.98 -24.54
CA GLU A 79 -16.34 24.89 -23.60
C GLU A 79 -17.26 23.71 -23.97
N GLY A 80 -17.66 22.92 -22.94
CA GLY A 80 -18.58 21.81 -23.11
C GLY A 80 -18.02 20.55 -23.75
N CYS A 81 -16.78 20.56 -24.23
CA CYS A 81 -16.13 19.35 -24.78
C CYS A 81 -15.57 18.49 -23.64
N GLU A 82 -15.98 17.24 -23.58
CA GLU A 82 -15.38 16.27 -22.64
C GLU A 82 -13.97 15.90 -23.07
N ILE A 83 -13.01 16.07 -22.17
CA ILE A 83 -11.60 15.78 -22.40
C ILE A 83 -11.17 14.70 -21.41
N GLN A 84 -10.65 13.58 -21.91
CA GLN A 84 -10.03 12.55 -21.11
C GLN A 84 -8.63 12.99 -20.69
N ARG A 85 -8.42 13.20 -19.38
CA ARG A 85 -7.09 13.48 -18.87
C ARG A 85 -6.25 12.21 -18.90
N ILE A 86 -4.99 12.35 -19.29
CA ILE A 86 -4.00 11.28 -19.24
C ILE A 86 -3.08 11.55 -18.04
N LYS A 87 -2.78 10.53 -17.28
CA LYS A 87 -1.86 10.57 -16.13
C LYS A 87 -0.77 9.55 -16.34
N GLU A 88 0.41 9.86 -15.85
CA GLU A 88 1.47 8.85 -15.75
C GLU A 88 1.04 7.70 -14.83
N PHE A 89 1.41 6.51 -15.21
CA PHE A 89 1.12 5.34 -14.41
C PHE A 89 1.95 5.37 -13.11
N ASN A 90 1.26 5.19 -12.00
CA ASN A 90 1.86 5.02 -10.69
C ASN A 90 1.59 3.60 -10.18
N PRO A 91 2.61 2.73 -10.10
CA PRO A 91 2.45 1.34 -9.64
C PRO A 91 1.96 1.19 -8.21
N THR A 92 2.13 2.22 -7.38
CA THR A 92 1.64 2.19 -5.98
C THR A 92 0.18 2.61 -5.86
N SER A 93 -0.42 3.13 -6.93
CA SER A 93 -1.82 3.56 -6.93
C SER A 93 -2.78 2.42 -7.26
N ARG A 94 -3.60 2.02 -6.29
CA ARG A 94 -4.64 1.00 -6.48
C ARG A 94 -5.63 1.36 -7.60
N ASP A 95 -5.99 2.63 -7.73
CA ASP A 95 -6.89 3.10 -8.79
C ASP A 95 -6.26 2.91 -10.19
N HIS A 96 -4.95 3.15 -10.33
CA HIS A 96 -4.21 2.94 -11.57
C HIS A 96 -4.09 1.45 -11.92
N ILE A 97 -3.77 0.62 -10.93
CA ILE A 97 -3.72 -0.84 -11.09
C ILE A 97 -5.10 -1.37 -11.52
N ALA A 98 -6.16 -0.95 -10.83
CA ALA A 98 -7.53 -1.35 -11.17
C ALA A 98 -7.91 -0.97 -12.60
N TRP A 99 -7.49 0.21 -13.05
CA TRP A 99 -7.74 0.66 -14.41
C TRP A 99 -7.02 -0.23 -15.44
N ILE A 100 -5.75 -0.56 -15.23
CA ILE A 100 -4.98 -1.45 -16.10
C ILE A 100 -5.62 -2.83 -16.15
N LEU A 101 -5.95 -3.43 -15.01
CA LEU A 101 -6.57 -4.75 -14.93
C LEU A 101 -7.90 -4.80 -15.72
N LYS A 102 -8.70 -3.75 -15.63
CA LYS A 102 -9.96 -3.65 -16.37
C LYS A 102 -9.76 -3.42 -17.86
N THR A 103 -8.83 -2.55 -18.24
CA THR A 103 -8.70 -2.07 -19.63
C THR A 103 -7.85 -3.01 -20.48
N HIS A 104 -6.68 -3.41 -19.98
CA HIS A 104 -5.75 -4.25 -20.71
C HIS A 104 -6.05 -5.74 -20.53
N PHE A 105 -6.28 -6.18 -19.32
CA PHE A 105 -6.51 -7.60 -19.02
C PHE A 105 -7.99 -7.99 -19.00
N LYS A 106 -8.92 -7.03 -19.11
CA LYS A 106 -10.38 -7.24 -19.09
C LYS A 106 -10.88 -8.03 -17.88
N VAL A 107 -10.15 -7.93 -16.75
CA VAL A 107 -10.47 -8.62 -15.50
C VAL A 107 -11.70 -7.99 -14.86
N LYS A 108 -12.64 -8.82 -14.44
CA LYS A 108 -13.82 -8.39 -13.68
C LYS A 108 -13.46 -8.35 -12.19
N LEU A 109 -13.27 -7.15 -11.66
CA LEU A 109 -13.05 -6.94 -10.23
C LEU A 109 -14.41 -6.97 -9.52
N SER A 110 -14.71 -8.07 -8.82
CA SER A 110 -16.01 -8.28 -8.17
C SER A 110 -16.12 -7.62 -6.80
N LYS A 111 -14.98 -7.48 -6.10
CA LYS A 111 -14.93 -6.91 -4.75
C LYS A 111 -14.81 -5.39 -4.83
N THR A 112 -15.74 -4.67 -4.21
CA THR A 112 -15.73 -3.20 -4.15
C THR A 112 -15.81 -2.72 -2.71
N THR A 113 -15.23 -1.55 -2.44
CA THR A 113 -15.37 -0.85 -1.16
C THR A 113 -16.78 -0.27 -1.02
N THR A 114 -17.15 0.17 0.18
CA THR A 114 -18.41 0.89 0.45
C THR A 114 -18.60 2.13 -0.42
N THR A 115 -17.50 2.70 -0.94
CA THR A 115 -17.48 3.84 -1.86
C THR A 115 -17.54 3.46 -3.34
N GLY A 116 -17.72 2.15 -3.66
CA GLY A 116 -17.82 1.66 -5.04
C GLY A 116 -16.47 1.52 -5.78
N LYS A 117 -15.34 1.74 -5.11
CA LYS A 117 -14.02 1.53 -5.70
C LYS A 117 -13.62 0.06 -5.65
N PRO A 118 -12.96 -0.48 -6.68
CA PRO A 118 -12.48 -1.86 -6.65
C PRO A 118 -11.43 -2.06 -5.56
N ILE A 119 -11.51 -3.19 -4.86
CA ILE A 119 -10.53 -3.61 -3.87
C ILE A 119 -9.40 -4.30 -4.62
N ILE A 120 -8.19 -3.77 -4.45
CA ILE A 120 -6.95 -4.37 -4.96
C ILE A 120 -6.10 -4.72 -3.74
N ASP A 121 -6.19 -5.96 -3.32
CA ASP A 121 -5.39 -6.55 -2.26
C ASP A 121 -4.64 -7.78 -2.81
N GLU A 122 -3.72 -8.30 -2.02
CA GLU A 122 -2.91 -9.46 -2.38
C GLU A 122 -3.78 -10.68 -2.71
N ILE A 123 -4.85 -10.91 -1.94
CA ILE A 123 -5.79 -12.02 -2.14
C ILE A 123 -6.49 -11.87 -3.50
N THR A 124 -6.99 -10.67 -3.79
CA THR A 124 -7.66 -10.39 -5.07
C THR A 124 -6.72 -10.58 -6.25
N LEU A 125 -5.46 -10.15 -6.12
CA LEU A 125 -4.45 -10.31 -7.18
C LEU A 125 -4.06 -11.78 -7.38
N THR A 126 -4.00 -12.57 -6.34
CA THR A 126 -3.70 -14.02 -6.41
C THR A 126 -4.86 -14.81 -7.04
N GLU A 127 -6.11 -14.39 -6.83
CA GLU A 127 -7.30 -15.01 -7.43
C GLU A 127 -7.46 -14.69 -8.93
N ILE A 128 -6.76 -13.66 -9.43
CA ILE A 128 -6.81 -13.26 -10.84
C ILE A 128 -5.81 -14.12 -11.62
N ASP A 129 -6.33 -15.02 -12.43
CA ASP A 129 -5.54 -15.74 -13.43
C ASP A 129 -5.26 -14.79 -14.61
N ILE A 130 -4.12 -14.10 -14.54
CA ILE A 130 -3.66 -13.26 -15.64
C ILE A 130 -2.81 -14.15 -16.55
N PRO A 131 -3.22 -14.37 -17.80
CA PRO A 131 -2.36 -15.06 -18.74
C PRO A 131 -1.17 -14.15 -19.06
N PHE A 132 -0.08 -14.32 -18.34
CA PHE A 132 1.20 -13.73 -18.69
C PHE A 132 1.71 -14.40 -19.98
N SER A 133 1.29 -13.88 -21.11
CA SER A 133 2.02 -14.04 -22.35
C SER A 133 3.03 -12.89 -22.41
N LEU A 134 4.24 -13.15 -21.95
CA LEU A 134 5.43 -12.35 -22.22
C LEU A 134 5.84 -12.51 -23.68
#